data_238e8cb368c64d53d47f435631816cda
#
_entry.id   238e8cb368c64d53d47f435631816cda
#
_cell.length_a   1.000
_cell.length_b   1.000
_cell.length_c   1.000
_cell.angle_alpha   90.00
_cell.angle_beta   90.00
_cell.angle_gamma   90.00
#
_symmetry.space_group_name_H-M   'P 1'
#
loop_
_entity.id
_entity.type
_entity.pdbx_description
1 polymer ?
#
loop_
_entity_poly.entity_id
_entity_poly.type
_entity_poly.pdbx_seq_one_letter_code
_entity_poly.pdbx_strand_id
1 'polypeptide(L)'
;MTVNLSPLFNAVAQTTTTGLPLNGGLLYTYQAGSSTPLTTYSDNLGTIANTNPITLGTDGRPQTEIWLQAVYNYKFVLTDSLGNQIGTYDNVSGLSSYYGPSTAVTSVTGTSPITVTSGTTPNVSLTGVIGRTSGGTGVSSPPVFFIHQSTAQSFNTATTYVVTYDTVDFDSNSYWNSSTHAYVPQIAGYYQVNVSCSFAATTTGYQCGVGVAVNNTLKDYNVAASSAVGTSGTDGTTPVCSTIVYCNGTTDYITAIAAQSSGSTLSSVTGSSNATTMSIAFLRGA
;
A
#
# COMPACT_ATOMS: atom_id res chain seq x y z
N MET A 1 17.56 35.63 13.57
CA MET A 1 18.17 34.74 14.58
C MET A 1 17.05 34.25 15.49
N THR A 2 17.09 33.04 15.97
CA THR A 2 16.05 32.51 16.89
C THR A 2 16.52 32.72 18.31
N VAL A 3 15.71 33.37 19.12
CA VAL A 3 15.96 33.60 20.57
C VAL A 3 14.76 33.10 21.37
N ASN A 4 14.99 32.66 22.62
CA ASN A 4 13.97 32.20 23.54
C ASN A 4 14.13 32.89 24.88
N LEU A 5 13.00 33.12 25.55
CA LEU A 5 12.99 33.76 26.87
C LEU A 5 13.75 32.90 27.89
N SER A 6 14.64 33.52 28.66
CA SER A 6 15.39 32.78 29.69
C SER A 6 14.45 32.18 30.75
N PRO A 7 14.56 30.89 31.06
CA PRO A 7 13.69 30.24 32.04
C PRO A 7 14.00 30.62 33.49
N LEU A 8 15.17 31.19 33.75
CA LEU A 8 15.68 31.37 35.12
C LEU A 8 15.51 32.78 35.68
N PHE A 9 15.74 33.82 34.89
CA PHE A 9 15.94 35.16 35.44
C PHE A 9 14.83 36.16 35.16
N ASN A 10 13.88 35.86 34.29
CA ASN A 10 12.83 36.81 33.92
C ASN A 10 11.68 36.92 34.93
N ALA A 11 11.36 35.84 35.62
CA ALA A 11 10.13 35.74 36.41
C ALA A 11 10.36 35.85 37.93
N VAL A 12 11.59 35.64 38.40
CA VAL A 12 11.90 35.54 39.85
C VAL A 12 12.88 36.63 40.29
N ALA A 13 12.56 37.32 41.35
CA ALA A 13 13.48 38.23 41.99
C ALA A 13 14.66 37.47 42.60
N GLN A 14 15.88 37.94 42.37
CA GLN A 14 17.08 37.41 43.00
C GLN A 14 17.23 38.00 44.39
N THR A 15 17.72 37.21 45.32
CA THR A 15 17.86 37.63 46.72
C THR A 15 19.31 37.50 47.19
N THR A 16 19.63 38.27 48.22
CA THR A 16 20.86 38.10 49.02
C THR A 16 20.80 36.76 49.78
N THR A 17 21.91 36.36 50.39
CA THR A 17 21.98 35.17 51.28
C THR A 17 21.08 35.32 52.51
N THR A 18 20.62 36.54 52.84
CA THR A 18 19.68 36.81 53.94
C THR A 18 18.22 36.93 53.49
N GLY A 19 17.93 36.70 52.21
CA GLY A 19 16.57 36.70 51.65
C GLY A 19 16.02 38.07 51.26
N LEU A 20 16.82 39.13 51.31
CA LEU A 20 16.43 40.46 50.83
C LEU A 20 16.62 40.57 49.32
N PRO A 21 15.83 41.42 48.60
CA PRO A 21 16.03 41.63 47.18
C PRO A 21 17.47 42.07 46.87
N LEU A 22 18.05 41.47 45.81
CA LEU A 22 19.43 41.73 45.39
C LEU A 22 19.50 43.05 44.59
N ASN A 23 19.35 44.17 45.27
CA ASN A 23 19.39 45.49 44.67
C ASN A 23 20.78 45.78 44.10
N GLY A 24 20.83 46.16 42.82
CA GLY A 24 22.07 46.46 42.11
C GLY A 24 22.97 45.25 41.86
N GLY A 25 22.48 44.04 42.08
CA GLY A 25 23.21 42.82 41.72
C GLY A 25 23.55 42.78 40.24
N LEU A 26 24.59 42.02 39.89
CA LEU A 26 25.10 41.91 38.53
C LEU A 26 24.97 40.49 38.03
N LEU A 27 24.35 40.33 36.87
CA LEU A 27 24.19 39.02 36.18
C LEU A 27 25.07 38.99 34.95
N TYR A 28 26.16 38.23 35.04
CA TYR A 28 27.07 38.01 33.93
C TYR A 28 26.63 36.79 33.11
N THR A 29 26.78 36.90 31.78
CA THR A 29 26.41 35.84 30.83
C THR A 29 27.60 35.41 29.99
N TYR A 30 27.85 34.11 29.98
CA TYR A 30 28.97 33.48 29.29
C TYR A 30 28.51 32.26 28.49
N GLN A 31 29.36 31.83 27.57
CA GLN A 31 29.19 30.48 26.95
C GLN A 31 29.38 29.41 28.02
N ALA A 32 28.53 28.39 28.00
CA ALA A 32 28.59 27.28 28.95
C ALA A 32 30.00 26.66 29.04
N GLY A 33 30.42 26.30 30.25
CA GLY A 33 31.72 25.76 30.54
C GLY A 33 32.91 26.69 30.34
N SER A 34 32.69 27.99 30.08
CA SER A 34 33.75 28.94 29.77
C SER A 34 33.59 30.27 30.53
N SER A 35 34.55 31.17 30.33
CA SER A 35 34.47 32.58 30.76
C SER A 35 34.35 33.55 29.57
N THR A 36 34.06 33.02 28.38
CA THR A 36 33.83 33.84 27.18
C THR A 36 32.46 34.49 27.27
N PRO A 37 32.34 35.84 27.25
CA PRO A 37 31.05 36.51 27.30
C PRO A 37 30.14 36.08 26.15
N LEU A 38 28.85 35.83 26.45
CA LEU A 38 27.84 35.45 25.46
C LEU A 38 26.66 36.43 25.57
N THR A 39 26.31 37.03 24.44
CA THR A 39 25.28 38.07 24.35
C THR A 39 23.89 37.48 24.60
N THR A 40 23.10 38.20 25.42
CA THR A 40 21.65 38.02 25.56
C THR A 40 20.93 39.24 24.98
N TYR A 41 19.63 39.14 24.76
CA TYR A 41 18.84 40.17 24.11
C TYR A 41 17.67 40.59 25.00
N SER A 42 17.21 41.85 24.83
CA SER A 42 16.04 42.37 25.54
C SER A 42 14.73 42.21 24.76
N ASP A 43 14.78 41.69 23.55
CA ASP A 43 13.62 41.52 22.67
C ASP A 43 13.55 40.09 22.08
N ASN A 44 12.34 39.70 21.71
CA ASN A 44 12.06 38.38 21.13
C ASN A 44 12.55 38.19 19.69
N LEU A 45 13.06 39.25 19.04
CA LEU A 45 13.66 39.21 17.72
C LEU A 45 15.18 39.03 17.78
N GLY A 46 15.79 39.20 18.96
CA GLY A 46 17.23 39.13 19.16
C GLY A 46 17.97 40.29 18.46
N THR A 47 17.39 41.48 18.46
CA THR A 47 17.93 42.64 17.76
C THR A 47 18.58 43.64 18.72
N ILE A 48 18.13 43.70 19.98
CA ILE A 48 18.62 44.64 21.00
C ILE A 48 19.41 43.87 22.06
N ALA A 49 20.72 43.98 22.04
CA ALA A 49 21.60 43.32 23.00
C ALA A 49 21.46 43.87 24.39
N ASN A 50 21.39 43.02 25.41
CA ASN A 50 21.56 43.41 26.80
C ASN A 50 23.03 43.76 27.08
N THR A 51 23.24 44.60 28.11
CA THR A 51 24.57 44.79 28.68
C THR A 51 25.07 43.50 29.34
N ASN A 52 26.36 43.30 29.39
CA ASN A 52 26.95 42.20 30.14
C ASN A 52 28.04 42.75 31.07
N PRO A 53 27.80 42.82 32.39
CA PRO A 53 26.67 42.27 33.13
C PRO A 53 25.36 43.05 32.95
N ILE A 54 24.24 42.31 33.18
CA ILE A 54 22.90 42.89 33.34
C ILE A 54 22.75 43.35 34.80
N THR A 55 22.36 44.61 35.03
CA THR A 55 22.15 45.13 36.39
C THR A 55 20.73 44.84 36.85
N LEU A 56 20.57 44.32 38.06
CA LEU A 56 19.28 44.07 38.70
C LEU A 56 18.74 45.36 39.35
N GLY A 57 17.43 45.50 39.31
CA GLY A 57 16.72 46.62 39.96
C GLY A 57 16.64 46.49 41.48
N THR A 58 15.99 47.47 42.10
CA THR A 58 15.78 47.49 43.56
C THR A 58 14.94 46.34 44.09
N ASP A 59 14.18 45.69 43.21
CA ASP A 59 13.37 44.50 43.48
C ASP A 59 14.13 43.19 43.25
N GLY A 60 15.41 43.26 42.88
CA GLY A 60 16.24 42.10 42.56
C GLY A 60 15.94 41.45 41.18
N ARG A 61 15.23 42.13 40.29
CA ARG A 61 14.89 41.62 38.95
C ARG A 61 15.70 42.35 37.88
N PRO A 62 15.96 41.69 36.74
CA PRO A 62 16.45 42.35 35.55
C PRO A 62 15.48 43.46 35.12
N GLN A 63 16.01 44.59 34.66
CA GLN A 63 15.20 45.74 34.21
C GLN A 63 14.69 45.56 32.78
N THR A 64 15.22 44.58 32.04
CA THR A 64 14.83 44.16 30.69
C THR A 64 14.66 42.67 30.66
N GLU A 65 13.91 42.18 29.71
CA GLU A 65 13.81 40.74 29.46
C GLU A 65 15.16 40.14 29.05
N ILE A 66 15.36 38.88 29.32
CA ILE A 66 16.57 38.16 28.95
C ILE A 66 16.21 37.08 27.96
N TRP A 67 16.51 37.32 26.69
CA TRP A 67 16.32 36.37 25.59
C TRP A 67 17.66 35.76 25.21
N LEU A 68 17.68 34.42 25.13
CA LEU A 68 18.85 33.60 24.87
C LEU A 68 18.87 33.15 23.41
N GLN A 69 20.03 33.13 22.80
CA GLN A 69 20.19 32.52 21.46
C GLN A 69 19.93 31.01 21.53
N ALA A 70 19.05 30.54 20.67
CA ALA A 70 18.57 29.17 20.67
C ALA A 70 19.66 28.09 20.45
N VAL A 71 20.76 28.48 19.81
CA VAL A 71 21.83 27.52 19.39
C VAL A 71 22.96 27.40 20.42
N TYR A 72 22.90 28.17 21.54
CA TYR A 72 23.95 28.15 22.56
C TYR A 72 23.42 27.73 23.93
N ASN A 73 24.33 27.15 24.72
CA ASN A 73 24.15 26.99 26.15
C ASN A 73 24.88 28.10 26.87
N TYR A 74 24.24 28.62 27.89
CA TYR A 74 24.72 29.77 28.70
C TYR A 74 25.21 29.32 30.06
N LYS A 75 26.20 30.06 30.58
CA LYS A 75 26.54 30.09 31.98
C LYS A 75 26.22 31.46 32.54
N PHE A 76 25.42 31.49 33.59
CA PHE A 76 25.09 32.70 34.33
C PHE A 76 25.90 32.76 35.63
N VAL A 77 26.48 33.90 35.92
CA VAL A 77 27.14 34.16 37.21
C VAL A 77 26.44 35.36 37.84
N LEU A 78 25.82 35.13 38.99
CA LEU A 78 25.14 36.16 39.79
C LEU A 78 26.08 36.66 40.88
N THR A 79 26.24 37.98 40.97
CA THR A 79 27.01 38.62 42.04
C THR A 79 26.15 39.68 42.75
N ASP A 80 26.59 40.13 43.95
CA ASP A 80 26.06 41.34 44.54
C ASP A 80 26.59 42.58 43.82
N SER A 81 26.19 43.79 44.28
CA SER A 81 26.64 45.09 43.72
C SER A 81 28.13 45.38 43.93
N LEU A 82 28.80 44.62 44.78
CA LEU A 82 30.25 44.74 45.07
C LEU A 82 31.06 43.67 44.25
N GLY A 83 30.40 42.84 43.48
CA GLY A 83 31.04 41.82 42.68
C GLY A 83 31.28 40.46 43.42
N ASN A 84 30.78 40.30 44.66
CA ASN A 84 30.87 39.03 45.35
C ASN A 84 29.92 38.02 44.75
N GLN A 85 30.40 36.83 44.36
CA GLN A 85 29.60 35.81 43.71
C GLN A 85 28.57 35.21 44.67
N ILE A 86 27.32 35.18 44.25
CA ILE A 86 26.18 34.59 44.95
C ILE A 86 25.88 33.22 44.38
N GLY A 87 25.92 33.07 43.04
CA GLY A 87 25.63 31.81 42.40
C GLY A 87 26.16 31.67 40.98
N THR A 88 26.32 30.45 40.53
CA THR A 88 26.64 30.13 39.16
C THR A 88 25.68 29.06 38.67
N TYR A 89 25.11 29.26 37.46
CA TYR A 89 24.17 28.37 36.79
C TYR A 89 24.74 28.08 35.41
N ASP A 90 25.30 26.88 35.23
CA ASP A 90 25.95 26.48 34.00
C ASP A 90 25.04 25.56 33.17
N ASN A 91 25.35 25.45 31.88
CA ASN A 91 24.59 24.63 30.91
C ASN A 91 23.10 25.00 30.78
N VAL A 92 22.75 26.26 30.98
CA VAL A 92 21.40 26.75 30.73
C VAL A 92 21.17 26.85 29.25
N SER A 93 20.39 25.92 28.69
CA SER A 93 20.05 25.97 27.28
C SER A 93 18.92 26.96 27.02
N GLY A 94 19.03 27.71 25.94
CA GLY A 94 17.87 28.39 25.38
C GLY A 94 16.91 27.39 24.81
N LEU A 95 15.92 27.00 25.53
CA LEU A 95 14.83 26.00 25.33
C LEU A 95 14.55 25.39 23.94
N SER A 96 15.16 25.88 22.85
CA SER A 96 14.94 25.34 21.51
C SER A 96 15.58 23.96 21.27
N SER A 97 16.52 23.56 22.13
CA SER A 97 17.08 22.20 22.04
C SER A 97 16.13 21.14 22.61
N TYR A 98 15.08 21.54 23.35
CA TYR A 98 14.05 20.61 23.81
C TYR A 98 12.94 20.37 22.76
N TYR A 99 12.76 21.33 21.85
CA TYR A 99 12.18 21.10 20.54
C TYR A 99 13.34 21.03 19.55
N GLY A 100 14.27 20.10 19.75
CA GLY A 100 15.11 19.64 18.64
C GLY A 100 14.20 19.49 17.43
N PRO A 101 14.68 19.69 16.20
CA PRO A 101 13.84 19.50 15.02
C PRO A 101 13.06 18.24 15.35
N SER A 102 11.73 18.41 15.50
CA SER A 102 10.88 17.27 15.82
C SER A 102 11.54 16.10 15.14
N THR A 103 11.63 14.94 15.78
CA THR A 103 12.11 13.74 15.11
C THR A 103 11.15 13.50 13.93
N ALA A 104 11.08 14.53 13.08
CA ALA A 104 10.53 14.44 11.77
C ALA A 104 11.31 13.30 11.18
N VAL A 105 10.60 12.22 10.87
CA VAL A 105 11.19 11.08 10.22
C VAL A 105 11.99 11.63 9.06
N THR A 106 13.29 11.81 9.26
CA THR A 106 14.19 12.47 8.28
C THR A 106 14.52 11.51 7.14
N SER A 107 14.24 10.23 7.33
CA SER A 107 14.43 9.21 6.31
C SER A 107 13.47 8.06 6.54
N VAL A 108 12.61 7.81 5.57
CA VAL A 108 11.89 6.54 5.40
C VAL A 108 12.44 5.92 4.13
N THR A 109 12.99 4.72 4.22
CA THR A 109 13.45 3.97 3.05
C THR A 109 12.45 2.88 2.72
N GLY A 110 12.07 2.77 1.47
CA GLY A 110 11.24 1.68 0.95
C GLY A 110 12.01 0.94 -0.15
N THR A 111 11.83 -0.38 -0.21
CA THR A 111 12.24 -1.20 -1.37
C THR A 111 11.01 -1.51 -2.21
N SER A 112 11.18 -1.58 -3.55
CA SER A 112 10.07 -1.93 -4.45
C SER A 112 9.25 -3.10 -3.90
N PRO A 113 7.92 -3.05 -3.89
CA PRO A 113 7.05 -2.07 -4.55
C PRO A 113 6.70 -0.82 -3.70
N ILE A 114 7.35 -0.63 -2.56
CA ILE A 114 7.12 0.54 -1.72
C ILE A 114 8.06 1.66 -2.16
N THR A 115 7.50 2.82 -2.50
CA THR A 115 8.26 4.06 -2.75
C THR A 115 7.96 5.08 -1.68
N VAL A 116 8.99 5.83 -1.30
CA VAL A 116 8.89 6.87 -0.28
C VAL A 116 9.49 8.15 -0.85
N THR A 117 8.77 9.26 -0.72
CA THR A 117 9.31 10.58 -1.05
C THR A 117 10.14 11.10 0.12
N SER A 118 11.26 11.77 -0.18
CA SER A 118 12.05 12.47 0.84
C SER A 118 11.35 13.77 1.26
N GLY A 119 11.52 14.20 2.52
CA GLY A 119 11.01 15.47 3.03
C GLY A 119 10.49 15.37 4.46
N THR A 120 9.99 16.47 5.00
CA THR A 120 9.42 16.55 6.34
C THR A 120 8.06 15.89 6.49
N THR A 121 7.40 15.62 5.37
CA THR A 121 6.13 14.86 5.27
C THR A 121 6.29 13.79 4.18
N PRO A 122 7.00 12.68 4.47
CA PRO A 122 7.21 11.64 3.47
C PRO A 122 5.89 10.99 3.09
N ASN A 123 5.65 10.87 1.78
CA ASN A 123 4.53 10.10 1.25
C ASN A 123 5.00 8.68 1.00
N VAL A 124 4.28 7.71 1.55
CA VAL A 124 4.52 6.27 1.32
C VAL A 124 3.49 5.78 0.32
N SER A 125 3.93 5.33 -0.83
CA SER A 125 3.06 4.82 -1.89
C SER A 125 3.50 3.44 -2.37
N LEU A 126 2.55 2.66 -2.87
CA LEU A 126 2.82 1.41 -3.57
C LEU A 126 2.92 1.72 -5.07
N THR A 127 4.09 1.46 -5.66
CA THR A 127 4.33 1.62 -7.10
C THR A 127 4.91 0.33 -7.64
N GLY A 128 4.13 -0.37 -8.45
CA GLY A 128 4.55 -1.64 -9.04
C GLY A 128 3.79 -2.85 -8.49
N VAL A 129 4.31 -4.02 -8.78
CA VAL A 129 3.66 -5.31 -8.48
C VAL A 129 3.98 -5.75 -7.06
N ILE A 130 2.96 -6.02 -6.26
CA ILE A 130 3.15 -6.68 -4.97
C ILE A 130 3.51 -8.14 -5.23
N GLY A 131 4.69 -8.56 -4.76
CA GLY A 131 5.15 -9.94 -4.89
C GLY A 131 4.26 -10.93 -4.12
N ARG A 132 4.28 -12.20 -4.55
CA ARG A 132 3.47 -13.28 -3.93
C ARG A 132 3.75 -13.48 -2.44
N THR A 133 5.00 -13.35 -2.02
CA THR A 133 5.41 -13.44 -0.61
C THR A 133 4.80 -12.36 0.27
N SER A 134 4.32 -11.27 -0.36
CA SER A 134 3.65 -10.15 0.30
C SER A 134 2.14 -10.12 0.02
N GLY A 135 1.56 -11.24 -0.47
CA GLY A 135 0.13 -11.38 -0.71
C GLY A 135 -0.39 -10.84 -2.06
N GLY A 136 0.49 -10.39 -2.95
CA GLY A 136 0.10 -9.97 -4.30
C GLY A 136 0.00 -11.13 -5.29
N THR A 137 -0.59 -10.87 -6.47
CA THR A 137 -0.66 -11.84 -7.57
C THR A 137 0.70 -12.08 -8.23
N GLY A 138 1.65 -11.17 -8.05
CA GLY A 138 2.96 -11.19 -8.71
C GLY A 138 2.95 -10.63 -10.13
N VAL A 139 1.83 -10.06 -10.58
CA VAL A 139 1.69 -9.47 -11.92
C VAL A 139 0.97 -8.11 -11.85
N SER A 140 1.31 -7.21 -12.76
CA SER A 140 0.74 -5.85 -12.82
C SER A 140 -0.67 -5.82 -13.41
N SER A 141 -0.97 -6.77 -14.31
CA SER A 141 -2.26 -6.89 -14.99
C SER A 141 -2.66 -8.38 -15.00
N PRO A 142 -3.32 -8.86 -13.94
CA PRO A 142 -3.79 -10.26 -13.91
C PRO A 142 -4.79 -10.49 -15.05
N PRO A 143 -4.58 -11.54 -15.89
CA PRO A 143 -5.50 -11.84 -16.97
C PRO A 143 -6.89 -12.25 -16.46
N VAL A 144 -7.91 -11.69 -17.10
CA VAL A 144 -9.30 -12.11 -16.97
C VAL A 144 -9.91 -12.27 -18.35
N PHE A 145 -10.74 -13.31 -18.50
CA PHE A 145 -11.29 -13.71 -19.79
C PHE A 145 -12.70 -14.25 -19.65
N PHE A 146 -13.56 -13.91 -20.60
CA PHE A 146 -14.88 -14.49 -20.73
C PHE A 146 -15.28 -14.56 -22.20
N ILE A 147 -15.81 -15.73 -22.61
CA ILE A 147 -16.26 -16.02 -23.96
C ILE A 147 -17.51 -16.88 -23.89
N HIS A 148 -18.38 -16.70 -24.87
CA HIS A 148 -19.55 -17.55 -25.05
C HIS A 148 -19.67 -18.09 -26.49
N GLN A 149 -20.58 -19.03 -26.68
CA GLN A 149 -20.88 -19.57 -27.98
C GLN A 149 -22.14 -18.93 -28.54
N SER A 150 -22.04 -18.27 -29.70
CA SER A 150 -23.15 -17.70 -30.43
C SER A 150 -23.63 -18.60 -31.60
N THR A 151 -22.74 -19.44 -32.13
CA THR A 151 -23.01 -20.37 -33.21
C THR A 151 -23.02 -21.82 -32.69
N ALA A 152 -24.12 -22.55 -32.89
CA ALA A 152 -24.25 -23.89 -32.35
C ALA A 152 -23.25 -24.85 -33.00
N GLN A 153 -22.64 -25.70 -32.15
CA GLN A 153 -21.73 -26.80 -32.57
C GLN A 153 -22.44 -28.15 -32.49
N SER A 154 -22.15 -29.01 -33.44
CA SER A 154 -22.65 -30.40 -33.46
C SER A 154 -21.70 -31.36 -32.77
N PHE A 155 -22.23 -32.24 -31.91
CA PHE A 155 -21.52 -33.25 -31.16
C PHE A 155 -22.05 -34.60 -31.49
N ASN A 156 -21.25 -35.47 -32.13
CA ASN A 156 -21.60 -36.84 -32.34
C ASN A 156 -21.55 -37.63 -31.03
N THR A 157 -22.39 -38.66 -30.93
CA THR A 157 -22.41 -39.51 -29.73
C THR A 157 -21.07 -40.18 -29.49
N ALA A 158 -20.68 -40.35 -28.23
CA ALA A 158 -19.45 -41.03 -27.78
C ALA A 158 -18.15 -40.44 -28.37
N THR A 159 -18.16 -39.18 -28.81
CA THR A 159 -17.00 -38.49 -29.36
C THR A 159 -16.73 -37.23 -28.57
N THR A 160 -15.46 -36.99 -28.20
CA THR A 160 -15.02 -35.77 -27.50
C THR A 160 -14.62 -34.70 -28.50
N TYR A 161 -15.10 -33.51 -28.29
CA TYR A 161 -14.82 -32.32 -29.12
C TYR A 161 -14.25 -31.19 -28.28
N VAL A 162 -13.39 -30.38 -28.86
CA VAL A 162 -13.11 -29.05 -28.33
C VAL A 162 -14.35 -28.17 -28.55
N VAL A 163 -14.79 -27.46 -27.51
CA VAL A 163 -15.94 -26.56 -27.62
C VAL A 163 -15.51 -25.28 -28.38
N THR A 164 -16.25 -24.97 -29.45
CA THR A 164 -15.97 -23.86 -30.34
C THR A 164 -16.67 -22.60 -29.86
N TYR A 165 -16.16 -22.00 -28.78
CA TYR A 165 -16.59 -20.63 -28.39
C TYR A 165 -16.18 -19.65 -29.48
N ASP A 166 -17.03 -18.66 -29.77
CA ASP A 166 -16.86 -17.80 -30.94
C ASP A 166 -17.04 -16.28 -30.63
N THR A 167 -17.64 -15.94 -29.49
CA THR A 167 -17.93 -14.55 -29.15
C THR A 167 -17.23 -14.16 -27.83
N VAL A 168 -16.16 -13.37 -27.95
CA VAL A 168 -15.39 -12.89 -26.82
C VAL A 168 -16.09 -11.66 -26.21
N ASP A 169 -16.48 -11.75 -24.95
CA ASP A 169 -17.05 -10.60 -24.22
C ASP A 169 -15.91 -9.70 -23.69
N PHE A 170 -14.90 -10.34 -23.11
CA PHE A 170 -13.65 -9.64 -22.77
C PHE A 170 -12.45 -10.60 -22.69
N ASP A 171 -11.30 -10.09 -23.11
CA ASP A 171 -9.99 -10.72 -22.99
C ASP A 171 -8.97 -9.63 -22.66
N SER A 172 -8.67 -9.46 -21.38
CA SER A 172 -7.84 -8.33 -20.91
C SER A 172 -6.41 -8.34 -21.46
N ASN A 173 -5.92 -9.49 -21.91
CA ASN A 173 -4.54 -9.67 -22.33
C ASN A 173 -4.40 -10.22 -23.76
N SER A 174 -5.50 -10.40 -24.48
CA SER A 174 -5.52 -10.92 -25.86
C SER A 174 -4.88 -12.32 -25.98
N TYR A 175 -5.22 -13.23 -25.07
CA TYR A 175 -4.69 -14.60 -25.04
C TYR A 175 -5.57 -15.62 -25.74
N TRP A 176 -6.75 -15.23 -26.22
CA TRP A 176 -7.64 -16.12 -26.97
C TRP A 176 -7.17 -16.32 -28.41
N ASN A 177 -7.08 -17.57 -28.82
CA ASN A 177 -6.84 -17.95 -30.21
C ASN A 177 -8.11 -18.54 -30.81
N SER A 178 -8.80 -17.80 -31.68
CA SER A 178 -10.05 -18.20 -32.31
C SER A 178 -9.89 -19.34 -33.35
N SER A 179 -8.70 -19.50 -33.93
CA SER A 179 -8.44 -20.55 -34.91
C SER A 179 -8.31 -21.94 -34.26
N THR A 180 -7.83 -22.00 -33.03
CA THR A 180 -7.61 -23.24 -32.27
C THR A 180 -8.62 -23.44 -31.16
N HIS A 181 -9.50 -22.44 -30.92
CA HIS A 181 -10.43 -22.37 -29.80
C HIS A 181 -9.75 -22.65 -28.45
N ALA A 182 -8.58 -22.01 -28.25
CA ALA A 182 -7.73 -22.19 -27.08
C ALA A 182 -7.36 -20.85 -26.44
N TYR A 183 -7.32 -20.85 -25.15
CA TYR A 183 -6.73 -19.73 -24.38
C TYR A 183 -5.25 -20.01 -24.12
N VAL A 184 -4.35 -19.14 -24.56
CA VAL A 184 -2.89 -19.32 -24.56
C VAL A 184 -2.25 -18.31 -23.60
N PRO A 185 -2.20 -18.61 -22.29
CA PRO A 185 -1.69 -17.65 -21.31
C PRO A 185 -0.19 -17.39 -21.48
N GLN A 186 0.21 -16.12 -21.45
CA GLN A 186 1.61 -15.69 -21.55
C GLN A 186 2.25 -15.38 -20.18
N ILE A 187 1.55 -15.68 -19.10
CA ILE A 187 2.04 -15.51 -17.72
C ILE A 187 2.04 -16.86 -17.05
N ALA A 188 3.19 -17.29 -16.51
CA ALA A 188 3.27 -18.53 -15.75
C ALA A 188 2.51 -18.41 -14.43
N GLY A 189 1.63 -19.36 -14.14
CA GLY A 189 0.87 -19.35 -12.91
C GLY A 189 -0.36 -20.24 -12.89
N TYR A 190 -1.17 -20.02 -11.87
CA TYR A 190 -2.41 -20.78 -11.63
C TYR A 190 -3.61 -19.98 -12.11
N TYR A 191 -4.49 -20.67 -12.83
CA TYR A 191 -5.67 -20.09 -13.44
C TYR A 191 -6.92 -20.84 -12.95
N GLN A 192 -7.92 -20.10 -12.46
CA GLN A 192 -9.27 -20.61 -12.26
C GLN A 192 -9.95 -20.67 -13.62
N VAL A 193 -10.46 -21.83 -14.00
CA VAL A 193 -11.16 -22.06 -15.26
C VAL A 193 -12.54 -22.61 -14.98
N ASN A 194 -13.56 -21.95 -15.53
CA ASN A 194 -14.93 -22.43 -15.47
C ASN A 194 -15.41 -22.58 -16.89
N VAL A 195 -15.98 -23.75 -17.20
CA VAL A 195 -16.53 -24.10 -18.54
C VAL A 195 -17.91 -24.66 -18.41
N SER A 196 -18.76 -24.34 -19.37
CA SER A 196 -20.08 -24.93 -19.55
C SER A 196 -20.31 -25.26 -21.01
N CYS A 197 -21.11 -26.29 -21.25
CA CYS A 197 -21.59 -26.61 -22.58
C CYS A 197 -23.05 -27.08 -22.45
N SER A 198 -23.98 -26.34 -22.98
CA SER A 198 -25.40 -26.67 -22.98
C SER A 198 -25.72 -27.53 -24.19
N PHE A 199 -26.36 -28.68 -23.97
CA PHE A 199 -26.79 -29.58 -25.02
C PHE A 199 -28.30 -29.54 -25.25
N ALA A 200 -28.73 -29.63 -26.47
CA ALA A 200 -30.13 -29.68 -26.81
C ALA A 200 -30.85 -30.87 -26.14
N ALA A 201 -32.10 -30.66 -25.75
CA ALA A 201 -32.94 -31.69 -25.17
C ALA A 201 -33.27 -32.82 -26.21
N THR A 202 -33.44 -34.05 -25.72
CA THR A 202 -33.87 -35.18 -26.52
C THR A 202 -35.05 -35.88 -25.87
N THR A 203 -35.74 -36.72 -26.64
CA THR A 203 -36.85 -37.57 -26.16
C THR A 203 -36.37 -38.76 -25.30
N THR A 204 -35.09 -39.06 -25.29
CA THR A 204 -34.48 -40.15 -24.50
C THR A 204 -33.42 -39.56 -23.56
N GLY A 205 -33.30 -40.11 -22.35
CA GLY A 205 -32.24 -39.69 -21.42
C GLY A 205 -30.84 -40.01 -21.97
N TYR A 206 -29.89 -39.13 -21.68
CA TYR A 206 -28.49 -39.27 -22.09
C TYR A 206 -27.56 -38.67 -21.03
N GLN A 207 -26.28 -38.98 -21.14
CA GLN A 207 -25.23 -38.32 -20.38
C GLN A 207 -24.48 -37.34 -21.29
N CYS A 208 -24.15 -36.20 -20.74
CA CYS A 208 -23.26 -35.26 -21.39
C CYS A 208 -22.26 -34.70 -20.36
N GLY A 209 -21.12 -34.27 -20.83
CA GLY A 209 -20.09 -33.75 -19.95
C GLY A 209 -19.28 -32.66 -20.61
N VAL A 210 -18.68 -31.84 -19.77
CA VAL A 210 -17.74 -30.81 -20.16
C VAL A 210 -16.53 -30.88 -19.25
N GLY A 211 -15.36 -30.59 -19.77
CA GLY A 211 -14.12 -30.59 -19.00
C GLY A 211 -13.11 -29.56 -19.47
N VAL A 212 -12.09 -29.41 -18.67
CA VAL A 212 -10.95 -28.54 -18.93
C VAL A 212 -9.74 -29.39 -19.30
N ALA A 213 -9.09 -29.08 -20.41
CA ALA A 213 -7.83 -29.70 -20.81
C ALA A 213 -6.72 -28.63 -20.93
N VAL A 214 -5.50 -29.04 -20.58
CA VAL A 214 -4.27 -28.28 -20.83
C VAL A 214 -3.40 -29.14 -21.76
N ASN A 215 -2.98 -28.56 -22.89
CA ASN A 215 -2.21 -29.27 -23.91
C ASN A 215 -2.86 -30.61 -24.34
N ASN A 216 -4.17 -30.59 -24.58
CA ASN A 216 -5.00 -31.78 -24.88
C ASN A 216 -5.01 -32.86 -23.78
N THR A 217 -4.44 -32.58 -22.61
CA THR A 217 -4.50 -33.48 -21.45
C THR A 217 -5.63 -33.04 -20.54
N LEU A 218 -6.60 -33.89 -20.32
CA LEU A 218 -7.73 -33.63 -19.44
C LEU A 218 -7.26 -33.39 -18.02
N LYS A 219 -7.71 -32.30 -17.40
CA LYS A 219 -7.41 -31.90 -16.01
C LYS A 219 -8.60 -32.17 -15.10
N ASP A 220 -9.81 -31.87 -15.59
CA ASP A 220 -11.05 -32.12 -14.85
C ASP A 220 -12.20 -32.29 -15.82
N TYR A 221 -13.22 -33.04 -15.42
CA TYR A 221 -14.38 -33.36 -16.26
C TYR A 221 -15.61 -33.61 -15.40
N ASN A 222 -16.70 -32.93 -15.72
CA ASN A 222 -17.97 -33.11 -15.04
C ASN A 222 -19.04 -33.68 -15.99
N VAL A 223 -19.80 -34.61 -15.51
CA VAL A 223 -20.88 -35.30 -16.25
C VAL A 223 -22.23 -34.97 -15.62
N ALA A 224 -23.16 -34.55 -16.43
CA ALA A 224 -24.56 -34.39 -16.05
C ALA A 224 -25.42 -35.40 -16.82
N ALA A 225 -26.45 -35.88 -16.18
CA ALA A 225 -27.45 -36.77 -16.83
C ALA A 225 -28.68 -35.92 -17.19
N SER A 226 -29.14 -36.04 -18.42
CA SER A 226 -30.44 -35.53 -18.85
C SER A 226 -31.50 -36.60 -18.67
N SER A 227 -32.60 -36.29 -18.02
CA SER A 227 -33.82 -37.11 -18.07
C SER A 227 -34.52 -36.87 -19.41
N ALA A 228 -35.23 -37.89 -19.92
CA ALA A 228 -36.06 -37.73 -21.11
C ALA A 228 -37.10 -36.63 -20.88
N VAL A 229 -37.12 -35.62 -21.74
CA VAL A 229 -38.14 -34.56 -21.74
C VAL A 229 -39.01 -34.75 -22.95
N GLY A 230 -40.31 -34.86 -22.76
CA GLY A 230 -41.29 -35.31 -23.78
C GLY A 230 -41.53 -34.37 -24.99
N THR A 231 -40.75 -33.32 -25.16
CA THR A 231 -40.80 -32.43 -26.32
C THR A 231 -39.43 -31.87 -26.61
N SER A 232 -39.02 -31.82 -27.86
CA SER A 232 -37.81 -31.14 -28.31
C SER A 232 -37.91 -29.64 -27.98
N GLY A 233 -37.35 -29.27 -26.86
CA GLY A 233 -37.32 -27.87 -26.38
C GLY A 233 -35.88 -27.37 -26.28
N THR A 234 -35.76 -26.08 -26.07
CA THR A 234 -34.50 -25.38 -25.85
C THR A 234 -33.87 -25.69 -24.47
N ASP A 235 -34.57 -26.43 -23.61
CA ASP A 235 -34.15 -26.74 -22.25
C ASP A 235 -33.35 -28.06 -22.21
N GLY A 236 -32.10 -27.95 -22.57
CA GLY A 236 -31.14 -29.04 -22.50
C GLY A 236 -30.42 -29.13 -21.16
N THR A 237 -29.50 -30.09 -21.11
CA THR A 237 -28.64 -30.24 -19.93
C THR A 237 -27.34 -29.47 -20.10
N THR A 238 -26.99 -28.70 -19.10
CA THR A 238 -25.76 -27.87 -19.08
C THR A 238 -24.79 -28.37 -18.02
N PRO A 239 -23.90 -29.33 -18.33
CA PRO A 239 -22.79 -29.63 -17.43
C PRO A 239 -21.87 -28.44 -17.29
N VAL A 240 -21.31 -28.26 -16.07
CA VAL A 240 -20.38 -27.23 -15.72
C VAL A 240 -19.16 -27.87 -15.07
N CYS A 241 -17.97 -27.46 -15.47
CA CYS A 241 -16.74 -27.89 -14.82
C CYS A 241 -15.97 -26.64 -14.35
N SER A 242 -15.44 -26.72 -13.13
CA SER A 242 -14.71 -25.60 -12.48
C SER A 242 -13.46 -26.18 -11.84
N THR A 243 -12.30 -25.75 -12.28
CA THR A 243 -11.04 -26.30 -11.79
C THR A 243 -9.91 -25.26 -11.82
N ILE A 244 -8.81 -25.55 -11.12
CA ILE A 244 -7.59 -24.73 -11.15
C ILE A 244 -6.54 -25.50 -11.96
N VAL A 245 -5.94 -24.83 -12.93
CA VAL A 245 -4.85 -25.38 -13.74
C VAL A 245 -3.60 -24.51 -13.63
N TYR A 246 -2.45 -25.16 -13.77
CA TYR A 246 -1.18 -24.48 -13.94
C TYR A 246 -0.86 -24.36 -15.43
N CYS A 247 -0.34 -23.17 -15.84
CA CYS A 247 0.21 -22.95 -17.18
C CYS A 247 1.59 -22.29 -17.07
N ASN A 248 2.50 -22.68 -17.95
CA ASN A 248 3.90 -22.25 -17.95
C ASN A 248 4.13 -20.84 -18.53
N GLY A 249 3.08 -20.22 -19.11
CA GLY A 249 3.14 -18.87 -19.67
C GLY A 249 3.90 -18.75 -21.00
N THR A 250 4.15 -19.86 -21.69
CA THR A 250 4.89 -19.87 -22.96
C THR A 250 4.27 -20.77 -24.01
N THR A 251 4.03 -22.04 -23.68
CA THR A 251 3.58 -23.08 -24.62
C THR A 251 2.27 -23.72 -24.23
N ASP A 252 1.86 -23.59 -22.95
CA ASP A 252 0.63 -24.20 -22.48
C ASP A 252 -0.59 -23.47 -23.01
N TYR A 253 -1.63 -24.23 -23.32
CA TYR A 253 -2.93 -23.71 -23.73
C TYR A 253 -4.05 -24.45 -23.03
N ILE A 254 -5.16 -23.76 -22.80
CA ILE A 254 -6.35 -24.23 -22.13
C ILE A 254 -7.46 -24.38 -23.17
N THR A 255 -8.13 -25.56 -23.22
CA THR A 255 -9.32 -25.79 -24.03
C THR A 255 -10.45 -26.35 -23.16
N ALA A 256 -11.68 -26.07 -23.55
CA ALA A 256 -12.82 -26.78 -23.03
C ALA A 256 -13.11 -27.94 -23.97
N ILE A 257 -13.41 -29.11 -23.41
CA ILE A 257 -13.82 -30.29 -24.17
C ILE A 257 -15.22 -30.74 -23.73
N ALA A 258 -16.00 -31.27 -24.65
CA ALA A 258 -17.33 -31.76 -24.35
C ALA A 258 -17.65 -33.04 -25.12
N ALA A 259 -18.52 -33.88 -24.55
CA ALA A 259 -18.99 -35.12 -25.13
C ALA A 259 -20.43 -35.44 -24.68
N GLN A 260 -21.12 -36.28 -25.44
CA GLN A 260 -22.46 -36.75 -25.12
C GLN A 260 -22.70 -38.21 -25.56
N SER A 261 -23.71 -38.87 -25.00
CA SER A 261 -24.01 -40.31 -25.20
C SER A 261 -25.45 -40.57 -25.64
N SER A 262 -26.10 -39.65 -26.37
CA SER A 262 -27.51 -39.75 -26.72
C SER A 262 -27.83 -40.83 -27.79
N GLY A 263 -26.83 -41.38 -28.44
CA GLY A 263 -27.01 -42.28 -29.58
C GLY A 263 -27.21 -41.56 -30.93
N SER A 264 -27.28 -40.21 -30.91
CA SER A 264 -27.43 -39.37 -32.10
C SER A 264 -26.56 -38.13 -32.02
N THR A 265 -26.49 -37.37 -33.09
CA THR A 265 -25.82 -36.03 -33.06
C THR A 265 -26.70 -35.04 -32.33
N LEU A 266 -26.11 -34.34 -31.35
CA LEU A 266 -26.75 -33.22 -30.66
C LEU A 266 -26.04 -31.92 -31.00
N SER A 267 -26.79 -30.81 -30.96
CA SER A 267 -26.24 -29.46 -31.07
C SER A 267 -26.07 -28.85 -29.68
N SER A 268 -25.08 -28.02 -29.53
CA SER A 268 -25.07 -27.11 -28.39
C SER A 268 -26.21 -26.11 -28.47
N VAL A 269 -26.66 -25.65 -27.30
CA VAL A 269 -27.67 -24.58 -27.20
C VAL A 269 -26.95 -23.24 -27.12
N THR A 270 -27.37 -22.35 -28.00
CA THR A 270 -26.91 -20.97 -28.07
C THR A 270 -28.10 -20.01 -27.85
N GLY A 271 -27.89 -18.80 -27.47
CA GLY A 271 -28.95 -17.80 -27.34
C GLY A 271 -28.84 -16.95 -26.07
N SER A 272 -29.96 -16.35 -25.72
CA SER A 272 -30.05 -15.24 -24.72
C SER A 272 -29.59 -15.57 -23.29
N SER A 273 -29.29 -16.81 -22.96
CA SER A 273 -28.81 -17.20 -21.62
C SER A 273 -27.31 -17.54 -21.55
N ASN A 274 -26.57 -17.39 -22.67
CA ASN A 274 -25.13 -17.68 -22.71
C ASN A 274 -24.74 -18.97 -21.96
N ALA A 275 -25.49 -20.08 -22.22
CA ALA A 275 -25.36 -21.30 -21.44
C ALA A 275 -24.06 -22.08 -21.76
N THR A 276 -23.47 -21.84 -22.93
CA THR A 276 -22.20 -22.41 -23.34
C THR A 276 -21.12 -21.39 -23.26
N THR A 277 -20.33 -21.41 -22.16
CA THR A 277 -19.40 -20.33 -21.80
C THR A 277 -18.07 -20.89 -21.30
N MET A 278 -17.04 -20.05 -21.38
CA MET A 278 -15.79 -20.26 -20.67
C MET A 278 -15.34 -18.93 -20.00
N SER A 279 -14.96 -19.02 -18.74
CA SER A 279 -14.32 -17.93 -18.04
C SER A 279 -13.00 -18.36 -17.43
N ILE A 280 -12.01 -17.48 -17.45
CA ILE A 280 -10.69 -17.73 -16.90
C ILE A 280 -10.25 -16.51 -16.10
N ALA A 281 -9.74 -16.75 -14.91
CA ALA A 281 -9.14 -15.73 -14.06
C ALA A 281 -7.77 -16.21 -13.56
N PHE A 282 -6.78 -15.33 -13.63
CA PHE A 282 -5.47 -15.56 -13.05
C PHE A 282 -5.55 -15.45 -11.53
N LEU A 283 -5.09 -16.46 -10.82
CA LEU A 283 -5.08 -16.47 -9.36
C LEU A 283 -3.77 -15.94 -8.80
N ARG A 284 -2.65 -16.49 -9.28
CA ARG A 284 -1.31 -16.09 -8.85
C ARG A 284 -0.24 -16.62 -9.80
N GLY A 285 0.93 -15.98 -9.79
CA GLY A 285 2.13 -16.49 -10.45
C GLY A 285 2.62 -17.83 -9.87
N ALA A 286 3.44 -18.53 -10.61
CA ALA A 286 4.08 -19.79 -10.19
C ALA A 286 5.23 -19.56 -9.18
#